data_261c48e4b6aae5bd50df915a6006bbb6
#
_entry.id   261c48e4b6aae5bd50df915a6006bbb6
#
_cell.length_a   1.000
_cell.length_b   1.000
_cell.length_c   1.000
_cell.angle_alpha   90.00
_cell.angle_beta   90.00
_cell.angle_gamma   90.00
#
_symmetry.space_group_name_H-M   'P 1'
#
loop_
_entity.id
_entity.type
_entity.pdbx_description
1 polymer ?
#
loop_
_entity_poly.entity_id
_entity_poly.type
_entity_poly.pdbx_seq_one_letter_code
_entity_poly.pdbx_strand_id
1 'polypeptide(L)'
;SFDRLQDTYSQSDTVFFVVAPEDGVVFQRVVLQMLEELTEASWQLPFSLRVDSLTNFQHTQADEEGLLVGNLVEDAAGLGEADIRKIQQTALSESLLQGKLITDESNVTGVAVTINLPGVSNDEFGEVARAARVLAEEYRVKYPEIDIYLSGMIMGNNTTTELIEQDASTLVPLMGLIIIATLMLL
;
A
#
# COMPACT_ATOMS: atom_id res chain seq x y z
N SER A 1 -10.05 -28.31 -11.40
CA SER A 1 -8.61 -28.41 -11.20
C SER A 1 -7.99 -27.06 -10.85
N PHE A 2 -7.79 -26.12 -11.78
CA PHE A 2 -7.26 -24.76 -11.48
C PHE A 2 -8.32 -23.92 -10.75
N ASP A 3 -9.56 -23.98 -11.18
CA ASP A 3 -10.71 -23.31 -10.56
C ASP A 3 -10.91 -23.70 -9.09
N ARG A 4 -10.70 -25.00 -8.75
CA ARG A 4 -10.74 -25.46 -7.35
C ARG A 4 -9.62 -24.90 -6.47
N LEU A 5 -8.45 -24.61 -7.05
CA LEU A 5 -7.37 -23.95 -6.33
C LEU A 5 -7.68 -22.47 -6.10
N GLN A 6 -8.26 -21.78 -7.08
CA GLN A 6 -8.73 -20.41 -6.92
C GLN A 6 -9.85 -20.29 -5.88
N ASP A 7 -10.79 -21.24 -5.84
CA ASP A 7 -11.87 -21.28 -4.82
C ASP A 7 -11.36 -21.62 -3.41
N THR A 8 -10.20 -22.28 -3.30
CA THR A 8 -9.64 -22.72 -2.02
C THR A 8 -8.58 -21.77 -1.49
N TYR A 9 -7.85 -21.09 -2.39
CA TYR A 9 -6.86 -20.06 -2.08
C TYR A 9 -7.42 -18.75 -2.61
N SER A 10 -8.01 -17.94 -1.73
CA SER A 10 -8.43 -16.59 -2.08
C SER A 10 -7.25 -15.84 -2.69
N GLN A 11 -7.45 -15.31 -3.89
CA GLN A 11 -6.47 -14.44 -4.54
C GLN A 11 -6.36 -13.21 -3.65
N SER A 12 -5.31 -13.13 -2.85
CA SER A 12 -5.06 -11.96 -2.01
C SER A 12 -4.47 -10.86 -2.87
N ASP A 13 -5.30 -9.87 -3.14
CA ASP A 13 -4.89 -8.66 -3.83
C ASP A 13 -4.21 -7.70 -2.86
N THR A 14 -3.31 -6.86 -3.35
CA THR A 14 -2.52 -5.97 -2.51
C THR A 14 -2.70 -4.51 -2.90
N VAL A 15 -2.79 -3.65 -1.89
CA VAL A 15 -2.48 -2.22 -1.99
C VAL A 15 -1.16 -1.98 -1.29
N PHE A 16 -0.26 -1.24 -1.91
CA PHE A 16 1.02 -0.90 -1.33
C PHE A 16 1.19 0.63 -1.29
N PHE A 17 1.32 1.18 -0.10
CA PHE A 17 1.69 2.57 0.11
C PHE A 17 3.21 2.66 0.16
N VAL A 18 3.81 3.24 -0.86
CA VAL A 18 5.25 3.51 -0.92
C VAL A 18 5.50 4.85 -0.26
N VAL A 19 6.36 4.88 0.73
CA VAL A 19 6.68 6.06 1.55
C VAL A 19 8.12 6.45 1.29
N ALA A 20 8.33 7.64 0.73
CA ALA A 20 9.63 8.17 0.34
C ALA A 20 9.82 9.57 0.93
N PRO A 21 10.55 9.71 2.05
CA PRO A 21 10.91 11.02 2.60
C PRO A 21 11.78 11.81 1.61
N GLU A 22 11.56 13.13 1.46
CA GLU A 22 12.33 13.97 0.53
C GLU A 22 13.84 13.98 0.81
N ASP A 23 14.22 13.87 2.08
CA ASP A 23 15.62 13.79 2.51
C ASP A 23 16.24 12.39 2.37
N GLY A 24 15.45 11.40 1.97
CA GLY A 24 15.87 10.00 1.82
C GLY A 24 16.19 9.29 3.14
N VAL A 25 15.68 9.76 4.29
CA VAL A 25 15.94 9.15 5.60
C VAL A 25 14.65 8.57 6.19
N VAL A 26 14.50 7.25 6.16
CA VAL A 26 13.33 6.56 6.73
C VAL A 26 13.39 6.54 8.26
N PHE A 27 14.57 6.28 8.83
CA PHE A 27 14.72 6.13 10.28
C PHE A 27 14.83 7.47 10.99
N GLN A 28 13.73 8.20 11.00
CA GLN A 28 13.54 9.43 11.77
C GLN A 28 12.13 9.43 12.39
N ARG A 29 11.99 10.12 13.51
CA ARG A 29 10.77 10.08 14.31
C ARG A 29 9.51 10.41 13.50
N VAL A 30 9.55 11.46 12.70
CA VAL A 30 8.38 11.91 11.91
C VAL A 30 7.92 10.87 10.89
N VAL A 31 8.85 10.16 10.24
CA VAL A 31 8.53 9.11 9.28
C VAL A 31 7.99 7.86 9.99
N LEU A 32 8.61 7.46 11.11
CA LEU A 32 8.14 6.32 11.89
C LEU A 32 6.76 6.58 12.49
N GLN A 33 6.49 7.80 12.97
CA GLN A 33 5.17 8.20 13.45
C GLN A 33 4.13 8.17 12.33
N MET A 34 4.45 8.71 11.15
CA MET A 34 3.57 8.65 10.00
C MET A 34 3.28 7.20 9.58
N LEU A 35 4.30 6.34 9.58
CA LEU A 35 4.14 4.91 9.25
C LEU A 35 3.24 4.20 10.26
N GLU A 36 3.39 4.46 11.55
CA GLU A 36 2.56 3.90 12.60
C GLU A 36 1.09 4.30 12.40
N GLU A 37 0.82 5.59 12.23
CA GLU A 37 -0.52 6.10 11.96
C GLU A 37 -1.11 5.56 10.66
N LEU A 38 -0.34 5.55 9.55
CA LEU A 38 -0.78 5.02 8.27
C LEU A 38 -1.07 3.51 8.35
N THR A 39 -0.27 2.76 9.14
CA THR A 39 -0.49 1.33 9.37
C THR A 39 -1.83 1.09 10.08
N GLU A 40 -2.13 1.85 11.12
CA GLU A 40 -3.42 1.76 11.83
C GLU A 40 -4.60 2.16 10.93
N ALA A 41 -4.48 3.27 10.20
CA ALA A 41 -5.51 3.72 9.28
C ALA A 41 -5.76 2.73 8.13
N SER A 42 -4.73 2.04 7.68
CA SER A 42 -4.82 1.04 6.60
C SER A 42 -5.68 -0.17 6.95
N TRP A 43 -5.86 -0.49 8.23
CA TRP A 43 -6.81 -1.52 8.68
C TRP A 43 -8.28 -1.16 8.38
N GLN A 44 -8.58 0.12 8.19
CA GLN A 44 -9.93 0.60 7.88
C GLN A 44 -10.25 0.57 6.38
N LEU A 45 -9.30 0.19 5.52
CA LEU A 45 -9.57 0.01 4.10
C LEU A 45 -10.60 -1.11 3.88
N PRO A 46 -11.51 -0.95 2.90
CA PRO A 46 -12.49 -1.98 2.59
C PRO A 46 -11.80 -3.32 2.32
N PHE A 47 -12.33 -4.38 2.89
CA PHE A 47 -11.86 -5.76 2.72
C PHE A 47 -10.40 -6.00 3.16
N SER A 48 -9.84 -5.13 4.01
CA SER A 48 -8.51 -5.32 4.59
C SER A 48 -8.47 -6.59 5.42
N LEU A 49 -7.55 -7.49 5.07
CA LEU A 49 -7.33 -8.76 5.78
C LEU A 49 -6.09 -8.70 6.67
N ARG A 50 -5.05 -8.02 6.18
CA ARG A 50 -3.76 -7.92 6.87
C ARG A 50 -3.05 -6.65 6.44
N VAL A 51 -2.37 -6.04 7.38
CA VAL A 51 -1.49 -4.88 7.15
C VAL A 51 -0.11 -5.22 7.65
N ASP A 52 0.89 -5.08 6.80
CA ASP A 52 2.29 -5.30 7.11
C ASP A 52 3.07 -4.00 6.87
N SER A 53 3.83 -3.59 7.85
CA SER A 53 4.71 -2.42 7.77
C SER A 53 5.96 -2.61 8.62
N LEU A 54 6.90 -1.67 8.50
CA LEU A 54 8.07 -1.63 9.37
C LEU A 54 7.68 -1.52 10.84
N THR A 55 6.60 -0.78 11.16
CA THR A 55 6.23 -0.48 12.55
C THR A 55 5.59 -1.66 13.27
N ASN A 56 4.72 -2.41 12.59
CA ASN A 56 4.04 -3.55 13.19
C ASN A 56 4.74 -4.90 12.98
N PHE A 57 5.99 -4.87 12.48
CA PHE A 57 6.78 -6.09 12.38
C PHE A 57 7.06 -6.65 13.78
N GLN A 58 6.68 -7.92 13.99
CA GLN A 58 6.90 -8.58 15.27
C GLN A 58 8.37 -8.99 15.41
N HIS A 59 9.03 -8.42 16.40
CA HIS A 59 10.42 -8.71 16.74
C HIS A 59 10.51 -9.33 18.12
N THR A 60 11.38 -10.35 18.25
CA THR A 60 11.64 -11.00 19.54
C THR A 60 12.89 -10.40 20.15
N GLN A 61 12.75 -9.79 21.31
CA GLN A 61 13.88 -9.28 22.11
C GLN A 61 14.11 -10.21 23.31
N ALA A 62 15.38 -10.49 23.59
CA ALA A 62 15.74 -11.15 24.83
C ALA A 62 15.92 -10.10 25.92
N ASP A 63 15.17 -10.22 27.02
CA ASP A 63 15.29 -9.40 28.21
C ASP A 63 15.74 -10.27 29.40
N GLU A 64 16.13 -9.64 30.51
CA GLU A 64 16.56 -10.37 31.73
C GLU A 64 15.45 -11.27 32.29
N GLU A 65 14.20 -10.99 31.99
CA GLU A 65 13.01 -11.74 32.41
C GLU A 65 12.52 -12.80 31.41
N GLY A 66 13.11 -12.85 30.17
CA GLY A 66 12.74 -13.84 29.13
C GLY A 66 12.75 -13.31 27.71
N LEU A 67 11.89 -13.89 26.85
CA LEU A 67 11.69 -13.46 25.47
C LEU A 67 10.43 -12.57 25.40
N LEU A 68 10.62 -11.32 25.04
CA LEU A 68 9.53 -10.38 24.79
C LEU A 68 9.28 -10.32 23.28
N VAL A 69 8.04 -10.56 22.88
CA VAL A 69 7.58 -10.39 21.48
C VAL A 69 6.73 -9.13 21.42
N GLY A 70 7.16 -8.16 20.65
CA GLY A 70 6.45 -6.90 20.44
C GLY A 70 6.62 -6.37 19.02
N ASN A 71 5.94 -5.30 18.71
CA ASN A 71 6.14 -4.59 17.45
C ASN A 71 7.54 -3.95 17.44
N LEU A 72 8.12 -3.82 16.27
CA LEU A 72 9.44 -3.18 16.10
C LEU A 72 9.40 -1.71 16.50
N VAL A 73 8.27 -1.04 16.27
CA VAL A 73 8.01 0.34 16.71
C VAL A 73 6.73 0.34 17.54
N GLU A 74 6.83 0.80 18.76
CA GLU A 74 5.72 1.11 19.66
C GLU A 74 5.89 2.55 20.12
N ASP A 75 4.85 3.39 19.97
CA ASP A 75 4.88 4.82 20.30
C ASP A 75 6.01 5.58 19.61
N ALA A 76 5.94 5.66 18.29
CA ALA A 76 6.97 6.36 17.46
C ALA A 76 7.21 7.81 17.91
N ALA A 77 6.20 8.49 18.46
CA ALA A 77 6.32 9.86 18.94
C ALA A 77 7.27 10.00 20.13
N GLY A 78 7.34 8.96 20.99
CA GLY A 78 8.20 8.91 22.18
C GLY A 78 9.64 8.49 21.93
N LEU A 79 9.99 8.01 20.72
CA LEU A 79 11.31 7.47 20.43
C LEU A 79 12.44 8.50 20.56
N GLY A 80 13.52 8.08 21.22
CA GLY A 80 14.79 8.78 21.23
C GLY A 80 15.69 8.37 20.06
N GLU A 81 16.78 9.12 19.82
CA GLU A 81 17.73 8.77 18.75
C GLU A 81 18.41 7.40 18.94
N ALA A 82 18.58 6.97 20.18
CA ALA A 82 19.17 5.66 20.49
C ALA A 82 18.19 4.52 20.09
N ASP A 83 16.90 4.72 20.33
CA ASP A 83 15.85 3.76 19.97
C ASP A 83 15.72 3.64 18.46
N ILE A 84 15.72 4.78 17.75
CA ILE A 84 15.67 4.84 16.28
C ILE A 84 16.86 4.10 15.67
N ARG A 85 18.07 4.27 16.21
CA ARG A 85 19.26 3.52 15.73
C ARG A 85 19.11 2.01 15.96
N LYS A 86 18.55 1.60 17.10
CA LYS A 86 18.30 0.19 17.41
C LYS A 86 17.26 -0.41 16.45
N ILE A 87 16.17 0.32 16.21
CA ILE A 87 15.14 -0.04 15.23
C ILE A 87 15.75 -0.21 13.83
N GLN A 88 16.58 0.74 13.39
CA GLN A 88 17.28 0.66 12.11
C GLN A 88 18.16 -0.58 12.01
N GLN A 89 18.98 -0.85 13.01
CA GLN A 89 19.85 -2.04 13.03
C GLN A 89 19.03 -3.33 12.93
N THR A 90 17.96 -3.43 13.70
CA THR A 90 17.06 -4.58 13.67
C THR A 90 16.41 -4.73 12.29
N ALA A 91 15.81 -3.65 11.76
CA ALA A 91 15.15 -3.68 10.46
C ALA A 91 16.07 -4.11 9.32
N LEU A 92 17.31 -3.64 9.32
CA LEU A 92 18.30 -3.98 8.29
C LEU A 92 18.94 -5.36 8.48
N SER A 93 18.80 -5.98 9.64
CA SER A 93 19.22 -7.38 9.87
C SER A 93 18.14 -8.40 9.52
N GLU A 94 16.88 -7.95 9.39
CA GLU A 94 15.74 -8.83 9.17
C GLU A 94 15.45 -9.04 7.67
N SER A 95 15.75 -10.25 7.19
CA SER A 95 15.52 -10.61 5.77
C SER A 95 14.06 -10.56 5.32
N LEU A 96 13.11 -10.53 6.26
CA LEU A 96 11.69 -10.38 5.97
C LEU A 96 11.30 -8.93 5.69
N LEU A 97 12.08 -7.96 6.16
CA LEU A 97 11.88 -6.54 5.92
C LEU A 97 12.68 -6.03 4.73
N GLN A 98 13.94 -6.43 4.62
CA GLN A 98 14.84 -6.03 3.54
C GLN A 98 14.31 -6.44 2.16
N GLY A 99 14.30 -5.48 1.22
CA GLY A 99 13.83 -5.68 -0.16
C GLY A 99 12.33 -5.91 -0.29
N LYS A 100 11.55 -5.87 0.82
CA LYS A 100 10.08 -6.02 0.81
C LYS A 100 9.37 -4.79 1.35
N LEU A 101 9.72 -4.39 2.56
CA LEU A 101 9.11 -3.26 3.27
C LEU A 101 10.09 -2.09 3.45
N ILE A 102 11.38 -2.33 3.26
CA ILE A 102 12.41 -1.29 3.27
C ILE A 102 13.47 -1.60 2.20
N THR A 103 13.95 -0.56 1.54
CA THR A 103 15.07 -0.66 0.57
C THR A 103 16.40 -0.86 1.29
N ASP A 104 17.38 -1.42 0.59
CA ASP A 104 18.73 -1.64 1.13
C ASP A 104 19.41 -0.33 1.53
N GLU A 105 19.13 0.76 0.79
CA GLU A 105 19.61 2.12 1.08
C GLU A 105 18.86 2.80 2.22
N SER A 106 17.79 2.19 2.74
CA SER A 106 16.93 2.75 3.81
C SER A 106 16.30 4.11 3.46
N ASN A 107 16.10 4.39 2.19
CA ASN A 107 15.56 5.65 1.69
C ASN A 107 14.07 5.58 1.34
N VAL A 108 13.51 4.39 1.20
CA VAL A 108 12.10 4.14 0.91
C VAL A 108 11.60 2.99 1.77
N THR A 109 10.40 3.13 2.25
CA THR A 109 9.68 2.09 3.00
C THR A 109 8.22 2.02 2.55
N GLY A 110 7.41 1.18 3.17
CA GLY A 110 6.01 1.14 2.82
C GLY A 110 5.12 0.33 3.76
N VAL A 111 3.83 0.45 3.48
CA VAL A 111 2.76 -0.30 4.14
C VAL A 111 2.08 -1.18 3.09
N ALA A 112 2.13 -2.48 3.29
CA ALA A 112 1.49 -3.48 2.44
C ALA A 112 0.14 -3.89 3.05
N VAL A 113 -0.94 -3.69 2.31
CA VAL A 113 -2.27 -4.08 2.73
C VAL A 113 -2.75 -5.24 1.87
N THR A 114 -2.96 -6.37 2.49
CA THR A 114 -3.55 -7.54 1.85
C THR A 114 -5.07 -7.39 1.89
N ILE A 115 -5.69 -7.41 0.73
CA ILE A 115 -7.13 -7.27 0.53
C ILE A 115 -7.73 -8.64 0.17
N ASN A 116 -8.84 -8.97 0.77
CA ASN A 116 -9.62 -10.17 0.45
C ASN A 116 -10.97 -9.77 -0.13
N LEU A 117 -11.04 -9.63 -1.45
CA LEU A 117 -12.27 -9.25 -2.13
C LEU A 117 -13.31 -10.38 -2.07
N PRO A 118 -14.55 -10.09 -1.68
CA PRO A 118 -15.60 -11.10 -1.59
C PRO A 118 -16.09 -11.63 -2.95
N GLY A 119 -15.78 -10.93 -4.06
CA GLY A 119 -16.19 -11.33 -5.42
C GLY A 119 -17.69 -11.22 -5.68
N VAL A 120 -18.37 -10.35 -4.96
CA VAL A 120 -19.84 -10.15 -5.08
C VAL A 120 -20.18 -9.03 -6.06
N SER A 121 -19.30 -8.02 -6.17
CA SER A 121 -19.51 -6.84 -7.01
C SER A 121 -18.32 -6.61 -7.95
N ASN A 122 -18.60 -6.11 -9.15
CA ASN A 122 -17.56 -5.73 -10.11
C ASN A 122 -16.83 -4.44 -9.72
N ASP A 123 -17.34 -3.67 -8.75
CA ASP A 123 -16.73 -2.39 -8.32
C ASP A 123 -15.85 -2.52 -7.06
N GLU A 124 -15.62 -3.72 -6.55
CA GLU A 124 -14.82 -3.93 -5.33
C GLU A 124 -13.40 -3.39 -5.46
N PHE A 125 -12.76 -3.61 -6.61
CA PHE A 125 -11.44 -3.02 -6.91
C PHE A 125 -11.48 -1.48 -6.88
N GLY A 126 -12.51 -0.89 -7.49
CA GLY A 126 -12.71 0.56 -7.51
C GLY A 126 -12.96 1.14 -6.12
N GLU A 127 -13.71 0.44 -5.28
CA GLU A 127 -13.98 0.85 -3.89
C GLU A 127 -12.68 0.93 -3.08
N VAL A 128 -11.88 -0.14 -3.11
CA VAL A 128 -10.58 -0.18 -2.40
C VAL A 128 -9.62 0.88 -2.95
N ALA A 129 -9.52 1.00 -4.28
CA ALA A 129 -8.63 1.96 -4.91
C ALA A 129 -8.99 3.42 -4.56
N ARG A 130 -10.28 3.76 -4.53
CA ARG A 130 -10.76 5.08 -4.11
C ARG A 130 -10.43 5.34 -2.63
N ALA A 131 -10.68 4.38 -1.75
CA ALA A 131 -10.37 4.51 -0.33
C ALA A 131 -8.86 4.67 -0.11
N ALA A 132 -8.03 3.90 -0.80
CA ALA A 132 -6.57 4.01 -0.72
C ALA A 132 -6.06 5.38 -1.22
N ARG A 133 -6.64 5.92 -2.31
CA ARG A 133 -6.29 7.26 -2.82
C ARG A 133 -6.65 8.36 -1.82
N VAL A 134 -7.83 8.27 -1.20
CA VAL A 134 -8.26 9.24 -0.17
C VAL A 134 -7.31 9.20 1.02
N LEU A 135 -6.98 8.00 1.52
CA LEU A 135 -6.06 7.82 2.62
C LEU A 135 -4.65 8.37 2.28
N ALA A 136 -4.13 8.06 1.11
CA ALA A 136 -2.82 8.56 0.68
C ALA A 136 -2.80 10.11 0.60
N GLU A 137 -3.89 10.72 0.11
CA GLU A 137 -3.97 12.18 0.00
C GLU A 137 -4.07 12.85 1.37
N GLU A 138 -4.82 12.27 2.31
CA GLU A 138 -4.87 12.74 3.70
C GLU A 138 -3.48 12.80 4.33
N TYR A 139 -2.69 11.75 4.15
CA TYR A 139 -1.33 11.69 4.70
C TYR A 139 -0.33 12.56 3.96
N ARG A 140 -0.46 12.78 2.64
CA ARG A 140 0.34 13.78 1.89
C ARG A 140 0.11 15.20 2.41
N VAL A 141 -1.15 15.54 2.71
CA VAL A 141 -1.48 16.85 3.29
C VAL A 141 -0.94 16.99 4.70
N LYS A 142 -1.01 15.92 5.50
CA LYS A 142 -0.55 15.92 6.90
C LYS A 142 0.98 15.94 7.02
N TYR A 143 1.67 15.28 6.10
CA TYR A 143 3.13 15.12 6.09
C TYR A 143 3.72 15.55 4.73
N PRO A 144 3.74 16.86 4.43
CA PRO A 144 4.11 17.36 3.09
C PRO A 144 5.57 17.09 2.69
N GLU A 145 6.45 16.77 3.62
CA GLU A 145 7.86 16.42 3.38
C GLU A 145 8.07 14.92 3.07
N ILE A 146 6.96 14.14 2.98
CA ILE A 146 7.00 12.71 2.74
C ILE A 146 6.13 12.38 1.54
N ASP A 147 6.76 11.95 0.46
CA ASP A 147 6.05 11.47 -0.72
C ASP A 147 5.39 10.11 -0.45
N ILE A 148 4.12 9.98 -0.85
CA ILE A 148 3.38 8.73 -0.77
C ILE A 148 2.89 8.35 -2.15
N TYR A 149 3.30 7.16 -2.63
CA TYR A 149 2.84 6.61 -3.89
C TYR A 149 2.02 5.35 -3.63
N LEU A 150 1.06 5.10 -4.52
CA LEU A 150 0.24 3.90 -4.47
C LEU A 150 0.67 2.91 -5.54
N SER A 151 0.79 1.65 -5.16
CA SER A 151 1.15 0.53 -6.02
C SER A 151 0.34 -0.71 -5.61
N GLY A 152 0.60 -1.83 -6.28
CA GLY A 152 -0.05 -3.11 -6.01
C GLY A 152 -1.10 -3.51 -7.05
N MET A 153 -1.58 -4.75 -6.92
CA MET A 153 -2.48 -5.36 -7.90
C MET A 153 -3.82 -4.60 -8.02
N ILE A 154 -4.37 -4.16 -6.89
CA ILE A 154 -5.62 -3.37 -6.84
C ILE A 154 -5.48 -2.09 -7.68
N MET A 155 -4.39 -1.36 -7.50
CA MET A 155 -4.18 -0.09 -8.20
C MET A 155 -3.98 -0.30 -9.70
N GLY A 156 -3.24 -1.35 -10.09
CA GLY A 156 -3.01 -1.72 -11.48
C GLY A 156 -4.30 -2.11 -12.21
N ASN A 157 -5.09 -2.99 -11.60
CA ASN A 157 -6.36 -3.44 -12.18
C ASN A 157 -7.37 -2.29 -12.30
N ASN A 158 -7.50 -1.44 -11.28
CA ASN A 158 -8.40 -0.30 -11.32
C ASN A 158 -8.01 0.73 -12.39
N THR A 159 -6.72 1.04 -12.54
CA THR A 159 -6.23 1.97 -13.57
C THR A 159 -6.52 1.43 -14.97
N THR A 160 -6.36 0.12 -15.19
CA THR A 160 -6.68 -0.51 -16.48
C THR A 160 -8.17 -0.39 -16.80
N THR A 161 -9.04 -0.61 -15.81
CA THR A 161 -10.50 -0.49 -15.97
C THR A 161 -10.89 0.96 -16.28
N GLU A 162 -10.36 1.94 -15.57
CA GLU A 162 -10.60 3.37 -15.81
C GLU A 162 -10.20 3.78 -17.23
N LEU A 163 -9.05 3.30 -17.74
CA LEU A 163 -8.58 3.58 -19.10
C LEU A 163 -9.50 2.96 -20.17
N ILE A 164 -9.95 1.71 -19.96
CA ILE A 164 -10.88 1.05 -20.87
C ILE A 164 -12.23 1.80 -20.93
N GLU A 165 -12.76 2.22 -19.78
CA GLU A 165 -14.00 2.99 -19.72
C GLU A 165 -13.86 4.37 -20.40
N GLN A 166 -12.74 5.04 -20.21
CA GLN A 166 -12.44 6.32 -20.86
C GLN A 166 -12.33 6.15 -22.39
N ASP A 167 -11.62 5.14 -22.84
CA ASP A 167 -11.49 4.83 -24.28
C ASP A 167 -12.84 4.46 -24.89
N ALA A 168 -13.63 3.62 -24.23
CA ALA A 168 -14.96 3.25 -24.70
C ALA A 168 -15.89 4.47 -24.79
N SER A 169 -15.86 5.36 -23.83
CA SER A 169 -16.69 6.56 -23.81
C SER A 169 -16.29 7.61 -24.85
N THR A 170 -15.06 7.61 -25.31
CA THR A 170 -14.50 8.60 -26.26
C THR A 170 -14.41 8.05 -27.67
N LEU A 171 -13.81 6.86 -27.84
CA LEU A 171 -13.54 6.27 -29.16
C LEU A 171 -14.79 5.68 -29.82
N VAL A 172 -15.67 5.04 -29.03
CA VAL A 172 -16.87 4.40 -29.60
C VAL A 172 -17.82 5.42 -30.24
N PRO A 173 -18.18 6.55 -29.60
CA PRO A 173 -18.97 7.61 -30.25
C PRO A 173 -18.27 8.21 -31.46
N LEU A 174 -16.96 8.46 -31.37
CA LEU A 174 -16.18 9.03 -32.49
C LEU A 174 -16.17 8.07 -33.71
N MET A 175 -15.97 6.79 -33.50
CA MET A 175 -16.06 5.78 -34.56
C MET A 175 -17.46 5.74 -35.16
N GLY A 176 -18.50 5.81 -34.35
CA GLY A 176 -19.90 5.89 -34.80
C GLY A 176 -20.15 7.10 -35.72
N LEU A 177 -19.65 8.27 -35.33
CA LEU A 177 -19.75 9.48 -36.14
C LEU A 177 -19.02 9.35 -37.49
N ILE A 178 -17.83 8.77 -37.49
CA ILE A 178 -17.05 8.54 -38.73
C ILE A 178 -17.81 7.59 -39.67
N ILE A 179 -18.37 6.51 -39.16
CA ILE A 179 -19.16 5.57 -39.90
C ILE A 179 -20.38 6.24 -40.55
N ILE A 180 -21.13 7.02 -39.74
CA ILE A 180 -22.33 7.74 -40.23
C ILE A 180 -21.93 8.77 -41.27
N ALA A 181 -20.86 9.52 -41.08
CA ALA A 181 -20.38 10.50 -42.01
C ALA A 181 -19.95 9.85 -43.37
N THR A 182 -19.30 8.69 -43.31
CA THR A 182 -18.88 7.93 -44.49
C THR A 182 -20.09 7.42 -45.27
N LEU A 183 -21.11 6.91 -44.57
CA LEU A 183 -22.34 6.43 -45.17
C LEU A 183 -23.16 7.56 -45.81
N MET A 184 -23.11 8.77 -45.30
CA MET A 184 -23.78 9.94 -45.88
C MET A 184 -23.07 10.49 -47.14
N LEU A 185 -21.78 10.21 -47.28
CA LEU A 185 -20.97 10.64 -48.46
C LEU A 185 -21.02 9.65 -49.64
N LEU A 186 -21.52 8.45 -49.43
CA LEU A 186 -21.72 7.41 -50.43
C LEU A 186 -23.13 7.47 -51.03
#